data_459615dc2402c48015b79e2e8e550542
#
_entry.id   459615dc2402c48015b79e2e8e550542
#
_cell.length_a   1.000
_cell.length_b   1.000
_cell.length_c   1.000
_cell.angle_alpha   90.00
_cell.angle_beta   90.00
_cell.angle_gamma   90.00
#
_symmetry.space_group_name_H-M   'P 1'
#
loop_
_entity.id
_entity.type
_entity.pdbx_description
1 polymer ?
#
loop_
_entity_poly.entity_id
_entity_poly.type
_entity_poly.pdbx_seq_one_letter_code
_entity_poly.pdbx_strand_id
1 'polypeptide(L)'
;MTATEERPVQILELFGGIGSPRCALRNLKIPTKAIDYVEIDEKAVRSYNNMFSEELPYKTQSVVGWNLKPDILIHGSPCQDFSIAGHQRGADEGSETRSSLMWETIRIIDQMGEWKPKYVIWENVKNVTSKHMIANFVRYQKEMERMGYTNNYDVLDAREFGLPQARERVFTISCLNGEKFDFTSLIRTPMRKISEFLEDNENVPEVYNVTQPSVYNVIGASGIKRATVIKDFAYTITTRQDRTPAQVIDCGSGRYRYLTERECWRLMGYTDEEFEAAKAVHERKGRYYMTLYKQAGNSIAVPIFESIFRKIILGEEKTKKDDSERQEGDAGR
;
A
#
# COMPACT_ATOMS: atom_id res chain seq x y z
N MET A 1 -16.93 26.88 -25.50
CA MET A 1 -16.72 26.80 -24.04
C MET A 1 -15.29 26.36 -23.88
N THR A 2 -14.43 27.23 -23.45
CA THR A 2 -13.00 26.94 -23.20
C THR A 2 -12.89 25.97 -22.03
N ALA A 3 -12.19 24.84 -22.22
CA ALA A 3 -11.80 23.96 -21.16
C ALA A 3 -11.07 24.81 -20.11
N THR A 4 -11.64 24.95 -18.93
CA THR A 4 -10.92 25.43 -17.75
C THR A 4 -9.83 24.41 -17.49
N GLU A 5 -8.56 24.81 -17.61
CA GLU A 5 -7.44 23.99 -17.12
C GLU A 5 -7.74 23.71 -15.65
N GLU A 6 -8.13 22.47 -15.35
CA GLU A 6 -8.35 22.04 -13.98
C GLU A 6 -7.03 22.18 -13.23
N ARG A 7 -7.05 22.92 -12.14
CA ARG A 7 -5.87 23.10 -11.29
C ARG A 7 -5.38 21.72 -10.83
N PRO A 8 -4.08 21.41 -11.00
CA PRO A 8 -3.53 20.15 -10.54
C PRO A 8 -3.80 19.92 -9.04
N VAL A 9 -4.20 18.69 -8.68
CA VAL A 9 -4.38 18.29 -7.29
C VAL A 9 -3.05 18.35 -6.56
N GLN A 10 -3.01 19.04 -5.43
CA GLN A 10 -1.80 19.16 -4.61
C GLN A 10 -1.81 18.09 -3.52
N ILE A 11 -0.81 17.20 -3.54
CA ILE A 11 -0.68 16.12 -2.57
C ILE A 11 0.57 16.27 -1.72
N LEU A 12 0.46 15.82 -0.47
CA LEU A 12 1.58 15.63 0.44
C LEU A 12 1.63 14.16 0.87
N GLU A 13 2.73 13.49 0.55
CA GLU A 13 2.97 12.09 0.92
C GLU A 13 3.95 12.03 2.10
N LEU A 14 3.44 11.80 3.31
CA LEU A 14 4.26 11.51 4.49
C LEU A 14 4.48 10.00 4.59
N PHE A 15 5.70 9.58 4.88
CA PHE A 15 6.12 8.17 4.81
C PHE A 15 5.87 7.60 3.41
N GLY A 16 6.25 8.35 2.37
CA GLY A 16 5.83 8.16 0.99
C GLY A 16 6.27 6.84 0.33
N GLY A 17 7.26 6.15 0.91
CA GLY A 17 7.74 4.86 0.40
C GLY A 17 8.18 4.96 -1.07
N ILE A 18 7.61 4.13 -1.94
CA ILE A 18 7.85 4.17 -3.39
C ILE A 18 6.70 4.84 -4.17
N GLY A 19 5.84 5.62 -3.50
CA GLY A 19 4.86 6.48 -4.16
C GLY A 19 3.61 5.76 -4.69
N SER A 20 3.05 4.80 -3.95
CA SER A 20 1.79 4.13 -4.37
C SER A 20 0.66 5.11 -4.69
N PRO A 21 0.41 6.17 -3.88
CA PRO A 21 -0.60 7.17 -4.22
C PRO A 21 -0.29 7.90 -5.52
N ARG A 22 0.99 8.23 -5.75
CA ARG A 22 1.44 8.91 -6.96
C ARG A 22 1.24 8.04 -8.20
N CYS A 23 1.57 6.76 -8.13
CA CYS A 23 1.30 5.79 -9.19
C CYS A 23 -0.20 5.72 -9.52
N ALA A 24 -1.06 5.66 -8.49
CA ALA A 24 -2.51 5.64 -8.68
C ALA A 24 -3.02 6.90 -9.39
N LEU A 25 -2.58 8.09 -9.01
CA LEU A 25 -2.96 9.35 -9.66
C LEU A 25 -2.50 9.38 -11.11
N ARG A 26 -1.28 8.93 -11.40
CA ARG A 26 -0.74 8.82 -12.76
C ARG A 26 -1.56 7.84 -13.61
N ASN A 27 -1.90 6.67 -13.09
CA ASN A 27 -2.71 5.66 -13.79
C ASN A 27 -4.10 6.21 -14.15
N LEU A 28 -4.67 7.03 -13.28
CA LEU A 28 -5.95 7.74 -13.49
C LEU A 28 -5.83 8.97 -14.39
N LYS A 29 -4.61 9.34 -14.81
CA LYS A 29 -4.33 10.54 -15.59
C LYS A 29 -4.82 11.83 -14.92
N ILE A 30 -4.83 11.87 -13.59
CA ILE A 30 -5.21 13.04 -12.81
C ILE A 30 -4.04 14.01 -12.77
N PRO A 31 -4.19 15.25 -13.27
CA PRO A 31 -3.16 16.27 -13.17
C PRO A 31 -2.80 16.49 -11.70
N THR A 32 -1.56 16.24 -11.36
CA THR A 32 -1.12 16.23 -9.96
C THR A 32 0.14 17.05 -9.81
N LYS A 33 0.19 17.84 -8.75
CA LYS A 33 1.40 18.51 -8.28
C LYS A 33 1.73 17.96 -6.91
N ALA A 34 2.80 17.18 -6.80
CA ALA A 34 3.34 16.86 -5.50
C ALA A 34 3.85 18.16 -4.86
N ILE A 35 3.26 18.55 -3.73
CA ILE A 35 3.78 19.67 -2.96
C ILE A 35 5.07 19.25 -2.32
N ASP A 36 5.06 18.05 -1.73
CA ASP A 36 6.25 17.39 -1.25
C ASP A 36 6.05 15.89 -1.07
N TYR A 37 7.20 15.22 -1.05
CA TYR A 37 7.33 13.81 -0.77
C TYR A 37 8.33 13.65 0.37
N VAL A 38 7.90 13.08 1.49
CA VAL A 38 8.69 12.97 2.71
C VAL A 38 8.94 11.50 3.03
N GLU A 39 10.19 11.08 2.88
CA GLU A 39 10.63 9.71 3.14
C GLU A 39 12.05 9.72 3.69
N ILE A 40 12.33 8.90 4.70
CA ILE A 40 13.64 8.79 5.34
C ILE A 40 14.49 7.64 4.78
N ASP A 41 13.89 6.66 4.13
CA ASP A 41 14.63 5.57 3.46
C ASP A 41 15.22 6.05 2.13
N GLU A 42 16.53 6.30 2.11
CA GLU A 42 17.27 6.75 0.91
C GLU A 42 17.03 5.86 -0.33
N LYS A 43 16.81 4.55 -0.14
CA LYS A 43 16.57 3.64 -1.25
C LYS A 43 15.19 3.80 -1.83
N ALA A 44 14.18 4.09 -0.99
CA ALA A 44 12.85 4.43 -1.45
C ALA A 44 12.86 5.75 -2.21
N VAL A 45 13.56 6.78 -1.69
CA VAL A 45 13.72 8.07 -2.37
C VAL A 45 14.38 7.91 -3.75
N ARG A 46 15.41 7.08 -3.87
CA ARG A 46 16.04 6.81 -5.19
C ARG A 46 15.11 6.15 -6.18
N SER A 47 14.32 5.17 -5.73
CA SER A 47 13.32 4.53 -6.57
C SER A 47 12.25 5.51 -7.00
N TYR A 48 11.70 6.29 -6.06
CA TYR A 48 10.70 7.30 -6.33
C TYR A 48 11.20 8.30 -7.38
N ASN A 49 12.37 8.89 -7.17
CA ASN A 49 12.94 9.86 -8.10
C ASN A 49 13.15 9.29 -9.51
N ASN A 50 13.48 8.01 -9.63
CA ASN A 50 13.67 7.38 -10.94
C ASN A 50 12.35 6.98 -11.62
N MET A 51 11.34 6.62 -10.83
CA MET A 51 9.97 6.35 -11.34
C MET A 51 9.26 7.61 -11.82
N PHE A 52 9.60 8.77 -11.26
CA PHE A 52 9.02 10.09 -11.56
C PHE A 52 10.09 11.07 -12.05
N SER A 53 10.93 10.62 -12.98
CA SER A 53 12.11 11.36 -13.48
C SER A 53 11.78 12.69 -14.17
N GLU A 54 10.53 12.89 -14.60
CA GLU A 54 10.06 14.16 -15.20
C GLU A 54 9.90 15.28 -14.15
N GLU A 55 10.03 14.97 -12.87
CA GLU A 55 9.88 15.91 -11.77
C GLU A 55 11.22 16.24 -11.13
N LEU A 56 11.24 17.28 -10.30
CA LEU A 56 12.43 17.62 -9.53
C LEU A 56 12.75 16.49 -8.52
N PRO A 57 14.01 16.07 -8.42
CA PRO A 57 14.41 15.01 -7.50
C PRO A 57 14.26 15.44 -6.05
N TYR A 58 13.68 14.58 -5.24
CA TYR A 58 13.56 14.78 -3.80
C TYR A 58 14.81 14.27 -3.07
N LYS A 59 15.00 14.79 -1.85
CA LYS A 59 16.04 14.31 -0.91
C LYS A 59 15.39 13.50 0.20
N THR A 60 16.18 12.66 0.85
CA THR A 60 15.77 11.98 2.08
C THR A 60 15.42 13.00 3.14
N GLN A 61 14.21 12.87 3.75
CA GLN A 61 13.68 13.84 4.70
C GLN A 61 12.95 13.15 5.85
N SER A 62 12.98 13.76 7.03
CA SER A 62 12.17 13.37 8.17
C SER A 62 10.82 14.13 8.15
N VAL A 63 9.76 13.47 8.60
CA VAL A 63 8.44 14.12 8.78
C VAL A 63 8.44 15.10 9.97
N VAL A 64 9.40 15.02 10.87
CA VAL A 64 9.47 15.88 12.04
C VAL A 64 9.70 17.33 11.64
N GLY A 65 8.80 18.22 12.02
CA GLY A 65 8.88 19.66 11.72
C GLY A 65 8.29 20.07 10.36
N TRP A 66 7.69 19.15 9.60
CA TRP A 66 7.15 19.45 8.28
C TRP A 66 5.84 20.24 8.32
N ASN A 67 5.67 21.24 7.43
CA ASN A 67 4.47 22.07 7.34
C ASN A 67 4.27 22.60 5.91
N LEU A 68 3.23 22.10 5.20
CA LEU A 68 2.80 22.52 3.87
C LEU A 68 1.27 22.57 3.76
N LYS A 69 0.73 22.98 2.61
CA LYS A 69 -0.71 23.19 2.35
C LYS A 69 -1.22 22.30 1.22
N PRO A 70 -1.40 20.99 1.44
CA PRO A 70 -1.91 20.10 0.41
C PRO A 70 -3.44 20.14 0.29
N ASP A 71 -3.99 19.72 -0.86
CA ASP A 71 -5.41 19.41 -1.01
C ASP A 71 -5.71 18.05 -0.35
N ILE A 72 -4.79 17.10 -0.47
CA ILE A 72 -4.85 15.75 0.10
C ILE A 72 -3.54 15.46 0.82
N LEU A 73 -3.63 15.02 2.07
CA LEU A 73 -2.50 14.49 2.83
C LEU A 73 -2.67 12.98 2.95
N ILE A 74 -1.63 12.23 2.61
CA ILE A 74 -1.60 10.78 2.69
C ILE A 74 -0.47 10.37 3.61
N HIS A 75 -0.75 9.46 4.55
CA HIS A 75 0.30 8.93 5.40
C HIS A 75 0.11 7.45 5.71
N GLY A 76 1.24 6.74 5.81
CA GLY A 76 1.34 5.37 6.30
C GLY A 76 2.30 5.34 7.49
N SER A 77 1.79 5.33 8.69
CA SER A 77 2.66 5.21 9.88
C SER A 77 3.45 3.90 9.81
N PRO A 78 4.71 3.88 10.26
CA PRO A 78 5.47 2.64 10.35
C PRO A 78 4.73 1.59 11.17
N CYS A 79 4.39 0.45 10.55
CA CYS A 79 3.54 -0.57 11.17
C CYS A 79 4.30 -1.59 12.04
N GLN A 80 5.60 -1.39 12.25
CA GLN A 80 6.44 -2.38 12.95
C GLN A 80 6.01 -2.60 14.41
N ASP A 81 5.46 -1.58 15.06
CA ASP A 81 5.00 -1.65 16.44
C ASP A 81 3.51 -2.02 16.54
N PHE A 82 2.76 -1.97 15.43
CA PHE A 82 1.36 -2.42 15.35
C PHE A 82 1.20 -3.84 14.78
N SER A 83 2.20 -4.36 14.05
CA SER A 83 2.09 -5.66 13.40
C SER A 83 2.32 -6.81 14.38
N ILE A 84 1.70 -7.98 14.09
CA ILE A 84 1.96 -9.22 14.83
C ILE A 84 3.44 -9.64 14.72
N ALA A 85 4.12 -9.27 13.64
CA ALA A 85 5.54 -9.54 13.43
C ALA A 85 6.45 -8.55 14.19
N GLY A 86 5.92 -7.44 14.71
CA GLY A 86 6.60 -6.50 15.60
C GLY A 86 6.37 -6.81 17.07
N HIS A 87 6.99 -6.04 17.95
CA HIS A 87 6.86 -6.25 19.40
C HIS A 87 5.58 -5.63 20.00
N GLN A 88 4.62 -5.17 19.17
CA GLN A 88 3.35 -4.55 19.58
C GLN A 88 3.50 -3.47 20.67
N ARG A 89 4.56 -2.67 20.58
CA ARG A 89 4.91 -1.65 21.60
C ARG A 89 3.95 -0.47 21.67
N GLY A 90 3.07 -0.34 20.65
CA GLY A 90 2.09 0.73 20.60
C GLY A 90 2.61 2.01 19.95
N ALA A 91 1.76 3.05 19.99
CA ALA A 91 2.01 4.36 19.39
C ALA A 91 1.73 5.48 20.40
N ASP A 92 2.12 5.30 21.66
CA ASP A 92 1.89 6.31 22.68
C ASP A 92 2.70 7.58 22.37
N GLU A 93 2.06 8.73 22.61
CA GLU A 93 2.70 10.04 22.46
C GLU A 93 3.92 10.15 23.38
N GLY A 94 5.05 10.57 22.82
CA GLY A 94 6.31 10.67 23.56
C GLY A 94 7.05 9.34 23.77
N SER A 95 6.52 8.22 23.26
CA SER A 95 7.30 6.99 23.20
C SER A 95 8.38 7.09 22.12
N GLU A 96 9.54 6.47 22.33
CA GLU A 96 10.59 6.38 21.30
C GLU A 96 10.30 5.32 20.22
N THR A 97 9.01 4.95 20.02
CA THR A 97 8.61 3.97 19.03
C THR A 97 8.36 4.62 17.67
N ARG A 98 8.56 3.87 16.58
CA ARG A 98 8.28 4.37 15.23
C ARG A 98 6.81 4.72 15.03
N SER A 99 5.92 4.04 15.73
CA SER A 99 4.47 4.31 15.67
C SER A 99 4.09 5.64 16.32
N SER A 100 4.94 6.21 17.18
CA SER A 100 4.72 7.55 17.76
C SER A 100 4.75 8.66 16.70
N LEU A 101 5.37 8.40 15.54
CA LEU A 101 5.36 9.32 14.39
C LEU A 101 3.96 9.59 13.80
N MET A 102 2.96 8.79 14.15
CA MET A 102 1.56 9.11 13.86
C MET A 102 1.16 10.45 14.52
N TRP A 103 1.62 10.72 15.73
CA TRP A 103 1.35 11.97 16.43
C TRP A 103 2.04 13.17 15.79
N GLU A 104 3.17 12.92 15.12
CA GLU A 104 3.82 13.96 14.31
C GLU A 104 2.95 14.38 13.13
N THR A 105 2.26 13.43 12.46
CA THR A 105 1.28 13.76 11.43
C THR A 105 0.14 14.62 11.98
N ILE A 106 -0.41 14.26 13.15
CA ILE A 106 -1.43 15.07 13.83
C ILE A 106 -0.93 16.50 14.08
N ARG A 107 0.30 16.65 14.60
CA ARG A 107 0.92 17.95 14.83
C ARG A 107 1.08 18.76 13.55
N ILE A 108 1.51 18.14 12.47
CA ILE A 108 1.64 18.77 11.14
C ILE A 108 0.28 19.31 10.68
N ILE A 109 -0.79 18.49 10.76
CA ILE A 109 -2.13 18.89 10.35
C ILE A 109 -2.65 20.04 11.23
N ASP A 110 -2.46 19.97 12.55
CA ASP A 110 -2.91 21.00 13.48
C ASP A 110 -2.23 22.36 13.21
N GLN A 111 -0.93 22.35 12.89
CA GLN A 111 -0.16 23.55 12.53
C GLN A 111 -0.58 24.20 11.20
N MET A 112 -1.26 23.46 10.33
CA MET A 112 -1.78 24.02 9.08
C MET A 112 -2.92 25.03 9.30
N GLY A 113 -3.58 25.02 10.46
CA GLY A 113 -4.65 25.96 10.83
C GLY A 113 -5.81 25.93 9.82
N GLU A 114 -6.09 27.06 9.18
CA GLU A 114 -7.14 27.19 8.15
C GLU A 114 -6.78 26.50 6.81
N TRP A 115 -5.51 26.12 6.63
CA TRP A 115 -4.99 25.52 5.41
C TRP A 115 -4.91 23.99 5.47
N LYS A 116 -5.69 23.39 6.39
CA LYS A 116 -5.80 21.95 6.51
C LYS A 116 -6.30 21.30 5.20
N PRO A 117 -5.76 20.12 4.83
CA PRO A 117 -6.19 19.41 3.62
C PRO A 117 -7.67 19.03 3.69
N LYS A 118 -8.35 19.02 2.55
CA LYS A 118 -9.75 18.59 2.46
C LYS A 118 -9.87 17.11 2.87
N TYR A 119 -8.90 16.28 2.48
CA TYR A 119 -8.86 14.86 2.80
C TYR A 119 -7.54 14.48 3.45
N VAL A 120 -7.62 13.69 4.51
CA VAL A 120 -6.48 12.99 5.10
C VAL A 120 -6.72 11.49 4.96
N ILE A 121 -5.79 10.79 4.32
CA ILE A 121 -5.85 9.34 4.10
C ILE A 121 -4.78 8.68 4.94
N TRP A 122 -5.19 7.86 5.90
CA TRP A 122 -4.28 7.06 6.72
C TRP A 122 -4.44 5.58 6.41
N GLU A 123 -3.37 4.94 5.93
CA GLU A 123 -3.32 3.50 5.76
C GLU A 123 -2.55 2.84 6.91
N ASN A 124 -3.04 1.68 7.36
CA ASN A 124 -2.33 0.89 8.36
C ASN A 124 -2.69 -0.61 8.28
N VAL A 125 -1.91 -1.42 9.00
CA VAL A 125 -2.21 -2.84 9.15
C VAL A 125 -3.51 -3.06 9.93
N LYS A 126 -4.25 -4.13 9.60
CA LYS A 126 -5.52 -4.48 10.27
C LYS A 126 -5.40 -4.54 11.79
N ASN A 127 -4.23 -4.90 12.31
CA ASN A 127 -4.00 -5.01 13.76
C ASN A 127 -4.17 -3.69 14.53
N VAL A 128 -4.18 -2.52 13.86
CA VAL A 128 -4.41 -1.22 14.51
C VAL A 128 -5.78 -1.15 15.19
N THR A 129 -6.77 -1.94 14.73
CA THR A 129 -8.11 -2.06 15.33
C THR A 129 -8.23 -3.17 16.36
N SER A 130 -7.14 -3.87 16.71
CA SER A 130 -7.13 -4.92 17.73
C SER A 130 -7.33 -4.36 19.15
N LYS A 131 -7.73 -5.22 20.09
CA LYS A 131 -7.93 -4.85 21.49
C LYS A 131 -6.74 -4.12 22.13
N HIS A 132 -5.52 -4.44 21.71
CA HIS A 132 -4.29 -3.83 22.26
C HIS A 132 -3.99 -2.46 21.65
N MET A 133 -4.46 -2.18 20.43
CA MET A 133 -4.12 -0.97 19.68
C MET A 133 -5.28 -0.02 19.52
N ILE A 134 -6.52 -0.46 19.77
CA ILE A 134 -7.75 0.31 19.51
C ILE A 134 -7.78 1.65 20.25
N ALA A 135 -7.19 1.73 21.44
CA ALA A 135 -7.16 2.96 22.22
C ALA A 135 -6.42 4.09 21.47
N ASN A 136 -5.27 3.79 20.86
CA ASN A 136 -4.51 4.76 20.06
C ASN A 136 -5.22 5.10 18.74
N PHE A 137 -5.90 4.12 18.12
CA PHE A 137 -6.72 4.35 16.94
C PHE A 137 -7.89 5.32 17.23
N VAL A 138 -8.61 5.09 18.32
CA VAL A 138 -9.71 5.97 18.76
C VAL A 138 -9.17 7.36 19.14
N ARG A 139 -8.01 7.45 19.81
CA ARG A 139 -7.38 8.72 20.15
C ARG A 139 -7.02 9.52 18.88
N TYR A 140 -6.44 8.85 17.87
CA TYR A 140 -6.19 9.48 16.55
C TYR A 140 -7.48 10.07 15.97
N GLN A 141 -8.57 9.30 15.93
CA GLN A 141 -9.85 9.79 15.41
C GLN A 141 -10.37 11.00 16.17
N LYS A 142 -10.28 11.01 17.52
CA LYS A 142 -10.69 12.14 18.34
C LYS A 142 -9.87 13.41 18.07
N GLU A 143 -8.57 13.28 17.85
CA GLU A 143 -7.74 14.43 17.50
C GLU A 143 -8.11 14.98 16.11
N MET A 144 -8.41 14.11 15.13
CA MET A 144 -8.91 14.54 13.84
C MET A 144 -10.27 15.23 13.96
N GLU A 145 -11.18 14.71 14.79
CA GLU A 145 -12.48 15.34 15.08
C GLU A 145 -12.30 16.72 15.73
N ARG A 146 -11.38 16.86 16.70
CA ARG A 146 -11.03 18.15 17.32
C ARG A 146 -10.60 19.19 16.26
N MET A 147 -9.93 18.76 15.22
CA MET A 147 -9.48 19.61 14.12
C MET A 147 -10.57 19.87 13.05
N GLY A 148 -11.79 19.35 13.21
CA GLY A 148 -12.93 19.57 12.32
C GLY A 148 -13.12 18.50 11.25
N TYR A 149 -12.46 17.36 11.35
CA TYR A 149 -12.65 16.24 10.43
C TYR A 149 -13.75 15.28 10.88
N THR A 150 -14.41 14.68 9.92
CA THR A 150 -15.27 13.50 10.12
C THR A 150 -14.48 12.27 9.65
N ASN A 151 -14.34 11.26 10.51
CA ASN A 151 -13.58 10.06 10.22
C ASN A 151 -14.49 8.90 9.80
N ASN A 152 -14.13 8.24 8.72
CA ASN A 152 -14.69 6.95 8.34
C ASN A 152 -13.53 5.99 8.08
N TYR A 153 -13.66 4.73 8.45
CA TYR A 153 -12.65 3.72 8.18
C TYR A 153 -13.26 2.39 7.77
N ASP A 154 -12.51 1.63 7.00
CA ASP A 154 -12.86 0.26 6.62
C ASP A 154 -11.58 -0.56 6.43
N VAL A 155 -11.75 -1.88 6.41
CA VAL A 155 -10.70 -2.85 6.08
C VAL A 155 -10.87 -3.23 4.62
N LEU A 156 -9.95 -2.79 3.77
CA LEU A 156 -9.97 -3.09 2.35
C LEU A 156 -9.00 -4.24 2.04
N ASP A 157 -9.47 -5.22 1.27
CA ASP A 157 -8.64 -6.33 0.77
C ASP A 157 -8.25 -6.06 -0.69
N ALA A 158 -6.97 -6.18 -1.01
CA ALA A 158 -6.46 -5.95 -2.36
C ALA A 158 -7.12 -6.86 -3.41
N ARG A 159 -7.66 -8.02 -3.01
CA ARG A 159 -8.41 -8.92 -3.91
C ARG A 159 -9.70 -8.30 -4.45
N GLU A 160 -10.29 -7.38 -3.73
CA GLU A 160 -11.49 -6.66 -4.17
C GLU A 160 -11.19 -5.56 -5.18
N PHE A 161 -9.91 -5.30 -5.45
CA PHE A 161 -9.41 -4.27 -6.35
C PHE A 161 -8.54 -4.84 -7.46
N GLY A 162 -8.81 -6.08 -7.89
CA GLY A 162 -8.20 -6.72 -9.05
C GLY A 162 -6.89 -7.45 -8.78
N LEU A 163 -6.30 -7.35 -7.59
CA LEU A 163 -5.03 -8.00 -7.28
C LEU A 163 -5.24 -9.41 -6.69
N PRO A 164 -4.55 -10.45 -7.17
CA PRO A 164 -4.62 -11.77 -6.56
C PRO A 164 -3.68 -11.86 -5.34
N GLN A 165 -3.92 -10.98 -4.36
CA GLN A 165 -3.19 -10.93 -3.10
C GLN A 165 -4.12 -10.69 -1.92
N ALA A 166 -4.17 -11.64 -0.97
CA ALA A 166 -4.87 -11.46 0.31
C ALA A 166 -4.09 -10.46 1.19
N ARG A 167 -4.39 -9.18 1.02
CA ARG A 167 -3.75 -8.07 1.75
C ARG A 167 -4.82 -7.15 2.30
N GLU A 168 -5.21 -7.38 3.54
CA GLU A 168 -6.14 -6.53 4.27
C GLU A 168 -5.40 -5.36 4.93
N ARG A 169 -5.92 -4.15 4.74
CA ARG A 169 -5.41 -2.92 5.36
C ARG A 169 -6.55 -2.04 5.82
N VAL A 170 -6.37 -1.39 6.95
CA VAL A 170 -7.29 -0.35 7.42
C VAL A 170 -6.99 0.92 6.65
N PHE A 171 -8.01 1.49 6.03
CA PHE A 171 -7.97 2.83 5.48
C PHE A 171 -8.90 3.72 6.31
N THR A 172 -8.37 4.81 6.81
CA THR A 172 -9.16 5.86 7.46
C THR A 172 -9.14 7.07 6.55
N ILE A 173 -10.32 7.52 6.14
CA ILE A 173 -10.50 8.75 5.36
C ILE A 173 -11.13 9.78 6.28
N SER A 174 -10.38 10.83 6.56
CA SER A 174 -10.83 11.97 7.34
C SER A 174 -11.17 13.11 6.39
N CYS A 175 -12.45 13.49 6.37
CA CYS A 175 -12.97 14.55 5.52
C CYS A 175 -13.21 15.82 6.32
N LEU A 176 -12.72 16.97 5.84
CA LEU A 176 -12.97 18.26 6.46
C LEU A 176 -14.41 18.72 6.18
N ASN A 177 -14.96 19.57 7.07
CA ASN A 177 -16.28 20.20 6.91
C ASN A 177 -17.49 19.25 6.99
N GLY A 178 -17.38 18.14 7.70
CA GLY A 178 -18.50 17.25 8.00
C GLY A 178 -18.93 16.30 6.88
N GLU A 179 -18.23 16.25 5.76
CA GLU A 179 -18.44 15.22 4.73
C GLU A 179 -18.17 13.84 5.33
N LYS A 180 -18.96 12.83 4.92
CA LYS A 180 -18.75 11.43 5.30
C LYS A 180 -18.27 10.65 4.09
N PHE A 181 -17.18 9.91 4.28
CA PHE A 181 -16.69 9.01 3.25
C PHE A 181 -17.42 7.66 3.35
N ASP A 182 -18.08 7.27 2.27
CA ASP A 182 -18.75 5.97 2.18
C ASP A 182 -17.88 4.96 1.41
N PHE A 183 -17.34 3.97 2.13
CA PHE A 183 -16.53 2.90 1.54
C PHE A 183 -17.34 1.91 0.70
N THR A 184 -18.66 1.84 0.91
CA THR A 184 -19.53 0.90 0.16
C THR A 184 -19.69 1.32 -1.28
N SER A 185 -19.54 2.61 -1.58
CA SER A 185 -19.64 3.17 -2.92
C SER A 185 -18.34 3.10 -3.72
N LEU A 186 -17.25 2.56 -3.16
CA LEU A 186 -16.00 2.37 -3.90
C LEU A 186 -16.19 1.43 -5.08
N ILE A 187 -15.64 1.81 -6.23
CA ILE A 187 -15.58 0.95 -7.41
C ILE A 187 -14.60 -0.19 -7.11
N ARG A 188 -15.11 -1.42 -7.11
CA ARG A 188 -14.33 -2.63 -6.90
C ARG A 188 -14.14 -3.39 -8.21
N THR A 189 -12.97 -3.97 -8.39
CA THR A 189 -12.61 -4.77 -9.56
C THR A 189 -12.47 -6.23 -9.14
N PRO A 190 -13.10 -7.19 -9.82
CA PRO A 190 -12.93 -8.61 -9.52
C PRO A 190 -11.46 -9.02 -9.55
N MET A 191 -11.07 -9.91 -8.62
CA MET A 191 -9.73 -10.46 -8.55
C MET A 191 -9.33 -11.11 -9.90
N ARG A 192 -8.19 -10.70 -10.42
CA ARG A 192 -7.61 -11.27 -11.64
C ARG A 192 -6.91 -12.59 -11.36
N LYS A 193 -6.63 -13.37 -12.39
CA LYS A 193 -5.92 -14.65 -12.25
C LYS A 193 -4.48 -14.41 -11.83
N ILE A 194 -3.99 -15.20 -10.87
CA ILE A 194 -2.60 -15.09 -10.39
C ILE A 194 -1.59 -15.27 -11.52
N SER A 195 -1.89 -16.11 -12.52
CA SER A 195 -1.02 -16.34 -13.67
C SER A 195 -0.70 -15.10 -14.50
N GLU A 196 -1.54 -14.05 -14.43
CA GLU A 196 -1.28 -12.77 -15.12
C GLU A 196 -0.17 -11.95 -14.44
N PHE A 197 0.18 -12.29 -13.21
CA PHE A 197 1.16 -11.59 -12.37
C PHE A 197 2.49 -12.35 -12.27
N LEU A 198 2.49 -13.63 -12.64
CA LEU A 198 3.67 -14.48 -12.57
C LEU A 198 4.50 -14.42 -13.86
N GLU A 199 5.78 -14.63 -13.72
CA GLU A 199 6.72 -14.85 -14.83
C GLU A 199 6.68 -16.32 -15.24
N ASP A 200 6.94 -16.60 -16.51
CA ASP A 200 7.04 -17.98 -16.99
C ASP A 200 8.17 -18.72 -16.28
N ASN A 201 7.86 -19.85 -15.69
CA ASN A 201 8.81 -20.63 -14.89
C ASN A 201 10.12 -21.00 -15.61
N GLU A 202 10.10 -21.06 -16.94
CA GLU A 202 11.28 -21.32 -17.76
C GLU A 202 12.22 -20.11 -17.84
N ASN A 203 11.68 -18.91 -17.70
CA ASN A 203 12.42 -17.64 -17.73
C ASN A 203 12.93 -17.21 -16.35
N VAL A 204 12.42 -17.82 -15.27
CA VAL A 204 12.86 -17.46 -13.91
C VAL A 204 14.17 -18.16 -13.58
N PRO A 205 15.24 -17.41 -13.24
CA PRO A 205 16.53 -17.98 -12.91
C PRO A 205 16.46 -18.98 -11.73
N GLU A 206 17.30 -20.02 -11.78
CA GLU A 206 17.36 -21.07 -10.75
C GLU A 206 17.67 -20.55 -9.35
N VAL A 207 18.22 -19.35 -9.24
CA VAL A 207 18.49 -18.69 -7.96
C VAL A 207 17.22 -18.57 -7.10
N TYR A 208 16.03 -18.55 -7.70
CA TYR A 208 14.74 -18.51 -6.99
C TYR A 208 14.26 -19.89 -6.54
N ASN A 209 14.87 -20.99 -6.97
CA ASN A 209 14.48 -22.33 -6.54
C ASN A 209 14.60 -22.49 -5.03
N VAL A 210 13.60 -23.17 -4.42
CA VAL A 210 13.60 -23.51 -3.01
C VAL A 210 14.60 -24.63 -2.78
N THR A 211 15.71 -24.31 -2.17
CA THR A 211 16.79 -25.28 -1.84
C THR A 211 16.94 -25.53 -0.36
N GLN A 212 16.34 -24.67 0.50
CA GLN A 212 16.42 -24.84 1.94
C GLN A 212 15.56 -26.01 2.41
N PRO A 213 16.14 -27.05 3.05
CA PRO A 213 15.37 -28.18 3.56
C PRO A 213 14.28 -27.79 4.55
N SER A 214 14.51 -26.75 5.35
CA SER A 214 13.54 -26.22 6.32
C SER A 214 12.28 -25.60 5.68
N VAL A 215 12.33 -25.24 4.40
CA VAL A 215 11.18 -24.78 3.62
C VAL A 215 10.66 -25.93 2.76
N TYR A 216 11.53 -26.58 1.98
CA TYR A 216 11.16 -27.63 1.03
C TYR A 216 10.41 -28.78 1.70
N ASN A 217 10.92 -29.28 2.83
CA ASN A 217 10.34 -30.46 3.52
C ASN A 217 8.99 -30.18 4.20
N VAL A 218 8.54 -28.92 4.22
CA VAL A 218 7.25 -28.55 4.86
C VAL A 218 6.23 -28.02 3.86
N ILE A 219 6.54 -28.05 2.55
CA ILE A 219 5.58 -27.68 1.50
C ILE A 219 4.43 -28.68 1.52
N GLY A 220 3.19 -28.17 1.68
CA GLY A 220 2.00 -29.01 1.75
C GLY A 220 1.79 -29.80 3.05
N ALA A 221 2.70 -29.68 4.04
CA ALA A 221 2.53 -30.37 5.32
C ALA A 221 1.34 -29.81 6.12
N SER A 222 0.58 -30.71 6.76
CA SER A 222 -0.45 -30.34 7.73
C SER A 222 0.21 -29.83 9.02
N GLY A 223 -0.33 -28.78 9.63
CA GLY A 223 0.18 -28.22 10.88
C GLY A 223 0.61 -26.76 10.73
N ILE A 224 1.67 -26.34 11.44
CA ILE A 224 2.22 -24.97 11.29
C ILE A 224 2.73 -24.82 9.86
N LYS A 225 1.98 -24.09 9.05
CA LYS A 225 2.29 -23.87 7.63
C LYS A 225 3.54 -23.00 7.53
N ARG A 226 4.66 -23.62 7.21
CA ARG A 226 5.92 -22.89 6.97
C ARG A 226 6.13 -22.53 5.51
N ALA A 227 5.50 -23.30 4.61
CA ALA A 227 5.49 -23.00 3.18
C ALA A 227 4.13 -23.32 2.58
N THR A 228 3.57 -22.36 1.84
CA THR A 228 2.27 -22.49 1.16
C THR A 228 2.47 -22.39 -0.34
N VAL A 229 1.93 -23.34 -1.09
CA VAL A 229 1.89 -23.26 -2.55
C VAL A 229 0.82 -22.24 -2.95
N ILE A 230 1.21 -21.26 -3.75
CA ILE A 230 0.29 -20.28 -4.33
C ILE A 230 -0.54 -20.99 -5.41
N LYS A 231 -1.87 -20.85 -5.34
CA LYS A 231 -2.81 -21.39 -6.33
C LYS A 231 -3.57 -20.26 -7.02
N ASP A 232 -4.57 -19.71 -6.34
CA ASP A 232 -5.44 -18.68 -6.91
C ASP A 232 -4.99 -17.26 -6.57
N PHE A 233 -4.38 -17.09 -5.40
CA PHE A 233 -3.86 -15.83 -4.91
C PHE A 233 -2.67 -16.02 -3.98
N ALA A 234 -1.83 -15.00 -3.87
CA ALA A 234 -0.78 -14.91 -2.87
C ALA A 234 -1.34 -14.35 -1.55
N TYR A 235 -0.77 -14.77 -0.42
CA TYR A 235 -0.95 -14.04 0.84
C TYR A 235 -0.16 -12.74 0.84
N THR A 236 -0.33 -11.92 1.86
CA THR A 236 0.34 -10.63 1.98
C THR A 236 1.83 -10.71 1.64
N ILE A 237 2.25 -9.98 0.62
CA ILE A 237 3.67 -9.83 0.26
C ILE A 237 4.38 -9.14 1.41
N THR A 238 5.44 -9.79 1.91
CA THR A 238 6.28 -9.30 2.99
C THR A 238 7.58 -8.71 2.45
N THR A 239 8.40 -8.17 3.33
CA THR A 239 9.72 -7.61 2.96
C THR A 239 10.76 -8.65 2.56
N ARG A 240 10.44 -9.95 2.71
CA ARG A 240 11.29 -11.09 2.31
C ARG A 240 10.43 -12.27 1.90
N GLN A 241 10.84 -12.97 0.83
CA GLN A 241 10.12 -14.14 0.32
C GLN A 241 10.80 -15.47 0.69
N ASP A 242 12.09 -15.43 1.03
CA ASP A 242 12.94 -16.58 1.30
C ASP A 242 12.93 -17.05 2.77
N ARG A 243 11.97 -16.59 3.57
CA ARG A 243 11.82 -16.95 5.00
C ARG A 243 10.45 -17.51 5.30
N THR A 244 10.37 -18.35 6.32
CA THR A 244 9.10 -18.90 6.82
C THR A 244 8.31 -17.85 7.63
N PRO A 245 6.98 -17.79 7.45
CA PRO A 245 6.19 -18.56 6.49
C PRO A 245 6.47 -18.13 5.06
N ALA A 246 6.86 -19.07 4.18
CA ALA A 246 7.15 -18.82 2.79
C ALA A 246 5.92 -19.04 1.89
N GLN A 247 5.91 -18.37 0.75
CA GLN A 247 4.98 -18.64 -0.34
C GLN A 247 5.78 -19.11 -1.54
N VAL A 248 5.34 -20.17 -2.18
CA VAL A 248 6.09 -20.83 -3.27
C VAL A 248 5.19 -21.10 -4.46
N ILE A 249 5.79 -21.06 -5.64
CA ILE A 249 5.18 -21.48 -6.90
C ILE A 249 5.59 -22.92 -7.18
N ASP A 250 4.63 -23.76 -7.51
CA ASP A 250 4.88 -25.12 -8.02
C ASP A 250 5.25 -25.03 -9.50
N CYS A 251 6.46 -25.46 -9.84
CA CYS A 251 6.98 -25.49 -11.19
C CYS A 251 6.86 -26.88 -11.84
N GLY A 252 6.19 -27.84 -11.17
CA GLY A 252 6.09 -29.23 -11.59
C GLY A 252 7.33 -30.04 -11.25
N SER A 253 7.22 -31.38 -11.37
CA SER A 253 8.30 -32.34 -11.12
C SER A 253 8.99 -32.20 -9.75
N GLY A 254 8.26 -31.74 -8.74
CA GLY A 254 8.81 -31.52 -7.39
C GLY A 254 9.69 -30.27 -7.25
N ARG A 255 9.75 -29.44 -8.28
CA ARG A 255 10.47 -28.14 -8.23
C ARG A 255 9.55 -27.04 -7.73
N TYR A 256 10.00 -26.31 -6.72
CA TYR A 256 9.32 -25.12 -6.20
C TYR A 256 10.24 -23.91 -6.25
N ARG A 257 9.67 -22.73 -6.43
CA ARG A 257 10.40 -21.47 -6.42
C ARG A 257 9.71 -20.40 -5.57
N TYR A 258 10.47 -19.43 -5.11
CA TYR A 258 9.93 -18.22 -4.50
C TYR A 258 9.39 -17.26 -5.58
N LEU A 259 8.53 -16.33 -5.19
CA LEU A 259 8.18 -15.19 -6.01
C LEU A 259 9.43 -14.35 -6.30
N THR A 260 9.54 -13.86 -7.54
CA THR A 260 10.56 -12.88 -7.90
C THR A 260 10.21 -11.49 -7.36
N GLU A 261 11.16 -10.58 -7.36
CA GLU A 261 10.92 -9.19 -6.99
C GLU A 261 9.90 -8.54 -7.91
N ARG A 262 9.97 -8.81 -9.23
CA ARG A 262 9.02 -8.31 -10.23
C ARG A 262 7.61 -8.79 -9.96
N GLU A 263 7.43 -10.08 -9.69
CA GLU A 263 6.12 -10.65 -9.34
C GLU A 263 5.55 -10.01 -8.08
N CYS A 264 6.39 -9.76 -7.07
CA CYS A 264 5.97 -9.04 -5.86
C CYS A 264 5.49 -7.62 -6.16
N TRP A 265 6.15 -6.90 -7.07
CA TRP A 265 5.75 -5.56 -7.48
C TRP A 265 4.44 -5.58 -8.27
N ARG A 266 4.30 -6.50 -9.22
CA ARG A 266 3.04 -6.71 -9.96
C ARG A 266 1.87 -6.99 -9.01
N LEU A 267 2.08 -7.85 -8.00
CA LEU A 267 1.07 -8.17 -6.98
C LEU A 267 0.72 -6.99 -6.07
N MET A 268 1.49 -5.93 -6.07
CA MET A 268 1.17 -4.64 -5.42
C MET A 268 0.52 -3.64 -6.37
N GLY A 269 0.40 -3.97 -7.66
CA GLY A 269 -0.25 -3.14 -8.68
C GLY A 269 0.70 -2.19 -9.41
N TYR A 270 2.01 -2.37 -9.27
CA TYR A 270 3.00 -1.63 -10.05
C TYR A 270 3.18 -2.24 -11.45
N THR A 271 3.54 -1.40 -12.41
CA THR A 271 3.88 -1.83 -13.77
C THR A 271 5.31 -2.35 -13.86
N ASP A 272 5.63 -3.04 -14.96
CA ASP A 272 6.99 -3.51 -15.20
C ASP A 272 7.96 -2.34 -15.45
N GLU A 273 7.49 -1.25 -16.06
CA GLU A 273 8.27 -0.03 -16.27
C GLU A 273 8.66 0.61 -14.94
N GLU A 274 7.73 0.69 -13.99
CA GLU A 274 7.99 1.20 -12.64
C GLU A 274 8.99 0.30 -11.90
N PHE A 275 8.83 -1.01 -12.02
CA PHE A 275 9.77 -1.97 -11.46
C PHE A 275 11.18 -1.81 -12.05
N GLU A 276 11.31 -1.74 -13.38
CA GLU A 276 12.63 -1.59 -14.03
C GLU A 276 13.26 -0.24 -13.69
N ALA A 277 12.47 0.84 -13.63
CA ALA A 277 12.96 2.14 -13.19
C ALA A 277 13.52 2.10 -11.76
N ALA A 278 12.80 1.46 -10.83
CA ALA A 278 13.28 1.30 -9.46
C ALA A 278 14.52 0.39 -9.40
N LYS A 279 14.54 -0.71 -10.14
CA LYS A 279 15.64 -1.67 -10.18
C LYS A 279 16.92 -1.05 -10.70
N ALA A 280 16.84 -0.15 -11.70
CA ALA A 280 18.00 0.48 -12.33
C ALA A 280 18.87 1.28 -11.35
N VAL A 281 18.31 1.75 -10.23
CA VAL A 281 19.05 2.54 -9.21
C VAL A 281 19.51 1.71 -8.02
N HIS A 282 19.39 0.39 -8.09
CA HIS A 282 19.82 -0.52 -7.01
C HIS A 282 20.75 -1.61 -7.52
N GLU A 283 21.78 -1.89 -6.74
CA GLU A 283 22.66 -3.03 -6.97
C GLU A 283 22.14 -4.27 -6.25
N ARG A 284 22.26 -5.42 -6.91
CA ARG A 284 22.01 -6.71 -6.29
C ARG A 284 23.15 -7.07 -5.33
N LYS A 285 22.84 -7.14 -4.04
CA LYS A 285 23.79 -7.62 -3.01
C LYS A 285 23.36 -9.01 -2.56
N GLY A 286 24.10 -10.04 -3.00
CA GLY A 286 23.80 -11.43 -2.69
C GLY A 286 22.81 -12.09 -3.67
N ARG A 287 21.95 -12.97 -3.13
CA ARG A 287 21.08 -13.84 -3.94
C ARG A 287 19.98 -13.06 -4.68
N TYR A 288 19.41 -12.06 -4.04
CA TYR A 288 18.23 -11.30 -4.51
C TYR A 288 18.45 -9.79 -4.41
N TYR A 289 17.61 -9.03 -5.09
CA TYR A 289 17.46 -7.58 -4.85
C TYR A 289 16.59 -7.35 -3.61
N MET A 290 17.17 -7.58 -2.42
CA MET A 290 16.44 -7.48 -1.15
C MET A 290 15.76 -6.12 -0.93
N THR A 291 16.30 -5.05 -1.53
CA THR A 291 15.69 -3.71 -1.50
C THR A 291 14.35 -3.70 -2.18
N LEU A 292 14.22 -4.34 -3.35
CA LEU A 292 12.97 -4.37 -4.12
C LEU A 292 11.89 -5.21 -3.41
N TYR A 293 12.26 -6.33 -2.78
CA TYR A 293 11.33 -7.06 -1.91
C TYR A 293 10.85 -6.21 -0.72
N LYS A 294 11.78 -5.48 -0.06
CA LYS A 294 11.44 -4.60 1.06
C LYS A 294 10.47 -3.50 0.61
N GLN A 295 10.69 -2.92 -0.56
CA GLN A 295 9.84 -1.89 -1.13
C GLN A 295 8.44 -2.42 -1.43
N ALA A 296 8.30 -3.56 -2.10
CA ALA A 296 7.01 -4.19 -2.35
C ALA A 296 6.28 -4.51 -1.04
N GLY A 297 6.95 -5.13 -0.07
CA GLY A 297 6.34 -5.51 1.22
C GLY A 297 5.83 -4.32 2.04
N ASN A 298 6.55 -3.19 1.97
CA ASN A 298 6.20 -1.97 2.71
C ASN A 298 5.24 -1.05 1.95
N SER A 299 5.02 -1.27 0.64
CA SER A 299 4.14 -0.42 -0.14
C SER A 299 2.66 -0.71 0.10
N ILE A 300 1.81 0.18 -0.37
CA ILE A 300 0.35 0.05 -0.35
C ILE A 300 -0.10 -0.42 -1.75
N ALA A 301 -1.15 -1.23 -1.81
CA ALA A 301 -1.70 -1.70 -3.08
C ALA A 301 -2.24 -0.52 -3.91
N VAL A 302 -1.64 -0.28 -5.08
CA VAL A 302 -1.96 0.87 -5.94
C VAL A 302 -3.44 0.93 -6.34
N PRO A 303 -4.12 -0.17 -6.74
CA PRO A 303 -5.51 -0.11 -7.17
C PRO A 303 -6.50 0.31 -6.07
N ILE A 304 -6.16 0.14 -4.80
CA ILE A 304 -7.00 0.65 -3.70
C ILE A 304 -7.01 2.18 -3.73
N PHE A 305 -5.85 2.82 -3.90
CA PHE A 305 -5.77 4.27 -4.07
C PHE A 305 -6.49 4.74 -5.33
N GLU A 306 -6.40 4.01 -6.44
CA GLU A 306 -7.15 4.35 -7.65
C GLU A 306 -8.64 4.44 -7.36
N SER A 307 -9.21 3.47 -6.65
CA SER A 307 -10.63 3.48 -6.29
C SER A 307 -10.99 4.65 -5.35
N ILE A 308 -10.15 4.93 -4.35
CA ILE A 308 -10.36 6.06 -3.45
C ILE A 308 -10.30 7.39 -4.22
N PHE A 309 -9.30 7.58 -5.10
CA PHE A 309 -9.13 8.82 -5.87
C PHE A 309 -10.22 9.02 -6.92
N ARG A 310 -10.72 7.95 -7.56
CA ARG A 310 -11.91 8.03 -8.41
C ARG A 310 -13.06 8.68 -7.67
N LYS A 311 -13.31 8.26 -6.43
CA LYS A 311 -14.38 8.82 -5.61
C LYS A 311 -14.12 10.27 -5.20
N ILE A 312 -12.98 10.56 -4.57
CA ILE A 312 -12.77 11.87 -3.94
C ILE A 312 -12.36 12.98 -4.93
N ILE A 313 -11.82 12.62 -6.10
CA ILE A 313 -11.32 13.59 -7.09
C ILE A 313 -12.24 13.63 -8.31
N LEU A 314 -12.60 12.47 -8.88
CA LEU A 314 -13.40 12.38 -10.10
C LEU A 314 -14.91 12.31 -9.81
N GLY A 315 -15.32 12.10 -8.55
CA GLY A 315 -16.72 11.94 -8.18
C GLY A 315 -17.34 10.64 -8.73
N GLU A 316 -16.51 9.67 -9.11
CA GLU A 316 -16.95 8.38 -9.65
C GLU A 316 -17.28 7.42 -8.49
N GLU A 317 -18.48 6.89 -8.50
CA GLU A 317 -18.97 5.94 -7.50
C GLU A 317 -19.59 4.72 -8.19
N LYS A 318 -19.66 3.61 -7.45
CA LYS A 318 -20.39 2.42 -7.86
C LYS A 318 -21.84 2.78 -8.15
N THR A 319 -22.33 2.44 -9.33
CA THR A 319 -23.73 2.66 -9.70
C THR A 319 -24.60 1.52 -9.16
N LYS A 320 -25.92 1.79 -8.94
CA LYS A 320 -26.86 0.76 -8.51
C LYS A 320 -27.02 -0.40 -9.53
N LYS A 321 -26.58 -0.21 -10.78
CA LYS A 321 -26.55 -1.27 -11.81
C LYS A 321 -25.48 -2.32 -11.53
N ASP A 322 -24.36 -1.93 -10.94
CA ASP A 322 -23.24 -2.85 -10.66
C ASP A 322 -23.60 -3.89 -9.59
N ASP A 323 -24.63 -3.62 -8.76
CA ASP A 323 -25.13 -4.57 -7.76
C ASP A 323 -26.06 -5.63 -8.35
N SER A 324 -26.82 -5.29 -9.41
CA SER A 324 -27.75 -6.25 -10.05
C SER A 324 -27.01 -7.32 -10.86
N GLU A 325 -25.92 -6.96 -11.54
CA GLU A 325 -25.11 -7.90 -12.32
C GLU A 325 -24.31 -8.90 -11.46
N ARG A 326 -24.00 -8.54 -10.20
CA ARG A 326 -23.36 -9.48 -9.24
C ARG A 326 -24.32 -10.51 -8.66
N GLN A 327 -25.58 -10.13 -8.44
CA GLN A 327 -26.60 -11.07 -7.91
C GLN A 327 -27.02 -12.11 -8.95
N GLU A 328 -27.01 -11.78 -10.23
CA GLU A 328 -27.28 -12.73 -11.32
C GLU A 328 -26.10 -13.69 -11.59
N GLY A 329 -24.85 -13.27 -11.36
CA GLY A 329 -23.66 -14.09 -11.53
C GLY A 329 -23.45 -15.14 -10.41
N ASP A 330 -23.96 -14.90 -9.22
CA ASP A 330 -23.81 -15.80 -8.05
C ASP A 330 -24.98 -16.82 -7.94
N ALA A 331 -26.09 -16.57 -8.61
CA ALA A 331 -27.23 -17.49 -8.68
C ALA A 331 -27.08 -18.60 -9.74
N GLY A 332 -25.99 -18.57 -10.51
CA GLY A 332 -25.70 -19.49 -11.60
C GLY A 332 -24.48 -20.41 -11.39
N ARG A 333 -23.99 -20.53 -10.14
CA ARG A 333 -22.90 -21.46 -9.80
C ARG A 333 -23.30 -22.47 -8.75
#